data_e12f5ae041badb0356e9176d3dd0049d
#
_entry.id   e12f5ae041badb0356e9176d3dd0049d
#
_cell.length_a   1.000
_cell.length_b   1.000
_cell.length_c   1.000
_cell.angle_alpha   90.00
_cell.angle_beta   90.00
_cell.angle_gamma   90.00
#
_symmetry.space_group_name_H-M   'P 1'
#
loop_
_entity.id
_entity.type
_entity.pdbx_description
1 polymer ?
#
loop_
_entity_poly.entity_id
_entity_poly.type
_entity_poly.pdbx_seq_one_letter_code
_entity_poly.pdbx_strand_id
1 'polypeptide(L)'
;MKIIALLPFKNEEWALPSYLYSVLKLSDEIIAIDDGSIDNSAQILKDAGAKVYSSEEIKNFNSGWSEGSIRAELLKLGREAGGTHFICLDADETFTNPSLITIKYMLPRLKPGDKMAFQWLALWKSLTKYRHDATVWSNNWKEFIVCDDPSLSYNSNQHMHVGRTPVSPSEVGDSRWIRFSNDDGAVMHFQFSAYNNFQLKQSWLRCSELIQAPNTESQINSKYSITMLDDNVGLADMPESWYNEIPLPDVVNFDDEWNERSFVRADLLPGIFKYFEDYGVEYFEKLNIWHIPQLRNYFIKQTARQPR
;
A
#
# COMPACT_ATOMS: atom_id res chain seq x y z
N MET A 1 9.88 -9.85 -24.59
CA MET A 1 9.38 -9.61 -23.22
C MET A 1 9.75 -8.20 -22.87
N LYS A 2 8.79 -7.39 -22.41
CA LYS A 2 9.02 -6.07 -21.82
C LYS A 2 8.35 -6.03 -20.46
N ILE A 3 9.12 -5.72 -19.42
CA ILE A 3 8.68 -5.73 -18.04
C ILE A 3 8.49 -4.28 -17.59
N ILE A 4 7.28 -3.93 -17.15
CA ILE A 4 6.97 -2.58 -16.68
C ILE A 4 6.48 -2.63 -15.24
N ALA A 5 7.05 -1.79 -14.39
CA ALA A 5 6.52 -1.57 -13.05
C ALA A 5 5.40 -0.53 -13.09
N LEU A 6 4.25 -0.85 -12.51
CA LEU A 6 3.06 0.00 -12.43
C LEU A 6 2.88 0.46 -10.99
N LEU A 7 3.07 1.75 -10.74
CA LEU A 7 3.11 2.31 -9.39
C LEU A 7 2.06 3.40 -9.18
N PRO A 8 1.00 3.18 -8.39
CA PRO A 8 0.22 4.25 -7.79
C PRO A 8 0.93 4.74 -6.52
N PHE A 9 1.08 6.06 -6.34
CA PHE A 9 1.74 6.58 -5.13
C PHE A 9 1.18 7.91 -4.65
N LYS A 10 1.38 8.18 -3.35
CA LYS A 10 1.12 9.48 -2.73
C LYS A 10 1.94 9.62 -1.45
N ASN A 11 2.86 10.59 -1.41
CA ASN A 11 3.68 10.88 -0.22
C ASN A 11 4.44 9.66 0.32
N GLU A 12 5.24 9.03 -0.51
CA GLU A 12 5.98 7.80 -0.17
C GLU A 12 7.51 7.97 -0.27
N GLU A 13 8.01 9.23 -0.19
CA GLU A 13 9.46 9.50 -0.28
C GLU A 13 10.28 8.67 0.70
N TRP A 14 9.70 8.37 1.86
CA TRP A 14 10.33 7.60 2.94
C TRP A 14 10.65 6.14 2.57
N ALA A 15 9.88 5.53 1.68
CA ALA A 15 10.00 4.11 1.31
C ALA A 15 10.49 3.89 -0.14
N LEU A 16 10.38 4.90 -1.00
CA LEU A 16 10.75 4.79 -2.41
C LEU A 16 12.18 4.30 -2.68
N PRO A 17 13.22 4.62 -1.89
CA PRO A 17 14.55 4.03 -2.10
C PRO A 17 14.56 2.50 -2.03
N SER A 18 13.79 1.90 -1.11
CA SER A 18 13.66 0.44 -1.01
C SER A 18 12.89 -0.15 -2.20
N TYR A 19 11.80 0.48 -2.60
CA TYR A 19 11.02 0.12 -3.79
C TYR A 19 11.91 0.11 -5.05
N LEU A 20 12.61 1.20 -5.30
CA LEU A 20 13.46 1.39 -6.47
C LEU A 20 14.60 0.37 -6.53
N TYR A 21 15.18 -0.02 -5.38
CA TYR A 21 16.23 -1.03 -5.33
C TYR A 21 15.83 -2.32 -6.03
N SER A 22 14.64 -2.84 -5.78
CA SER A 22 14.19 -4.08 -6.37
C SER A 22 13.64 -3.90 -7.78
N VAL A 23 12.88 -2.86 -8.02
CA VAL A 23 12.17 -2.65 -9.28
C VAL A 23 13.13 -2.31 -10.41
N LEU A 24 14.15 -1.47 -10.19
CA LEU A 24 15.17 -1.14 -11.20
C LEU A 24 16.03 -2.35 -11.61
N LYS A 25 16.11 -3.40 -10.79
CA LYS A 25 16.81 -4.65 -11.11
C LYS A 25 15.98 -5.61 -11.97
N LEU A 26 14.67 -5.37 -12.08
CA LEU A 26 13.70 -6.30 -12.67
C LEU A 26 12.98 -5.71 -13.89
N SER A 27 12.68 -4.43 -13.89
CA SER A 27 11.86 -3.80 -14.91
C SER A 27 12.68 -3.06 -15.96
N ASP A 28 12.16 -3.01 -17.17
CA ASP A 28 12.70 -2.19 -18.27
C ASP A 28 12.24 -0.73 -18.17
N GLU A 29 11.10 -0.50 -17.49
CA GLU A 29 10.48 0.82 -17.37
C GLU A 29 9.60 0.89 -16.11
N ILE A 30 9.50 2.09 -15.53
CA ILE A 30 8.57 2.39 -14.44
C ILE A 30 7.55 3.41 -14.95
N ILE A 31 6.26 3.09 -14.82
CA ILE A 31 5.14 3.99 -15.07
C ILE A 31 4.43 4.22 -13.74
N ALA A 32 4.36 5.48 -13.32
CA ALA A 32 3.82 5.85 -12.02
C ALA A 32 2.74 6.92 -12.15
N ILE A 33 1.70 6.85 -11.31
CA ILE A 33 0.68 7.88 -11.18
C ILE A 33 0.75 8.47 -9.77
N ASP A 34 1.01 9.78 -9.71
CA ASP A 34 1.01 10.59 -8.50
C ASP A 34 -0.41 11.04 -8.16
N ASP A 35 -0.91 10.62 -7.00
CA ASP A 35 -2.21 11.04 -6.48
C ASP A 35 -2.14 12.33 -5.64
N GLY A 36 -1.32 13.26 -6.06
CA GLY A 36 -1.17 14.58 -5.43
C GLY A 36 -0.23 14.56 -4.23
N SER A 37 0.99 14.07 -4.41
CA SER A 37 2.06 14.15 -3.40
C SER A 37 2.47 15.59 -3.14
N ILE A 38 2.81 15.88 -1.89
CA ILE A 38 3.33 17.16 -1.42
C ILE A 38 4.77 17.06 -0.90
N ASP A 39 5.34 15.85 -0.93
CA ASP A 39 6.72 15.52 -0.61
C ASP A 39 7.57 15.35 -1.89
N ASN A 40 8.79 14.81 -1.77
CA ASN A 40 9.69 14.63 -2.91
C ASN A 40 9.42 13.35 -3.72
N SER A 41 8.37 12.60 -3.47
CA SER A 41 8.09 11.30 -4.11
C SER A 41 8.15 11.37 -5.64
N ALA A 42 7.46 12.36 -6.23
CA ALA A 42 7.43 12.52 -7.68
C ALA A 42 8.81 12.83 -8.27
N GLN A 43 9.63 13.63 -7.57
CA GLN A 43 10.98 13.97 -8.01
C GLN A 43 11.91 12.76 -7.91
N ILE A 44 11.86 12.00 -6.82
CA ILE A 44 12.66 10.77 -6.63
C ILE A 44 12.40 9.79 -7.79
N LEU A 45 11.14 9.59 -8.16
CA LEU A 45 10.78 8.69 -9.25
C LEU A 45 11.25 9.19 -10.62
N LYS A 46 11.12 10.50 -10.89
CA LYS A 46 11.63 11.11 -12.13
C LYS A 46 13.15 11.00 -12.24
N ASP A 47 13.87 11.22 -11.14
CA ASP A 47 15.33 11.10 -11.10
C ASP A 47 15.79 9.64 -11.31
N ALA A 48 14.96 8.67 -10.94
CA ALA A 48 15.17 7.26 -11.24
C ALA A 48 14.76 6.85 -12.67
N GLY A 49 14.31 7.79 -13.50
CA GLY A 49 13.92 7.54 -14.89
C GLY A 49 12.48 7.06 -15.09
N ALA A 50 11.63 7.12 -14.06
CA ALA A 50 10.23 6.75 -14.18
C ALA A 50 9.43 7.76 -15.01
N LYS A 51 8.45 7.28 -15.76
CA LYS A 51 7.40 8.10 -16.35
C LYS A 51 6.34 8.39 -15.30
N VAL A 52 6.30 9.61 -14.81
CA VAL A 52 5.38 10.05 -13.76
C VAL A 52 4.25 10.88 -14.36
N TYR A 53 3.02 10.44 -14.15
CA TYR A 53 1.79 11.13 -14.54
C TYR A 53 1.10 11.67 -13.28
N SER A 54 0.41 12.80 -13.41
CA SER A 54 -0.47 13.30 -12.33
C SER A 54 -1.86 12.69 -12.47
N SER A 55 -2.46 12.25 -11.36
CA SER A 55 -3.86 11.80 -11.35
C SER A 55 -4.81 12.93 -11.79
N GLU A 56 -4.43 14.20 -11.60
CA GLU A 56 -5.21 15.36 -12.06
C GLU A 56 -5.21 15.52 -13.57
N GLU A 57 -4.10 15.26 -14.24
CA GLU A 57 -3.97 15.33 -15.70
C GLU A 57 -4.72 14.19 -16.40
N ILE A 58 -4.85 13.04 -15.73
CA ILE A 58 -5.53 11.85 -16.26
C ILE A 58 -7.07 11.94 -16.08
N LYS A 59 -7.61 12.99 -15.47
CA LYS A 59 -9.02 13.19 -15.10
C LYS A 59 -10.03 13.19 -16.27
N ASN A 60 -10.07 12.05 -16.98
CA ASN A 60 -11.26 11.60 -17.68
C ASN A 60 -12.03 10.54 -16.86
N PHE A 61 -11.92 10.60 -15.53
CA PHE A 61 -12.67 9.71 -14.66
C PHE A 61 -14.14 10.15 -14.63
N ASN A 62 -14.95 9.57 -15.49
CA ASN A 62 -16.40 9.77 -15.50
C ASN A 62 -17.09 9.39 -14.17
N SER A 63 -16.35 8.78 -13.24
CA SER A 63 -16.84 8.26 -11.97
C SER A 63 -16.16 8.86 -10.72
N GLY A 64 -15.29 9.86 -10.85
CA GLY A 64 -14.48 10.37 -9.73
C GLY A 64 -13.25 9.52 -9.43
N TRP A 65 -12.49 9.92 -8.39
CA TRP A 65 -11.30 9.20 -7.94
C TRP A 65 -11.65 7.85 -7.29
N SER A 66 -10.91 6.81 -7.66
CA SER A 66 -10.92 5.52 -6.98
C SER A 66 -9.56 4.82 -7.17
N GLU A 67 -9.16 3.97 -6.25
CA GLU A 67 -7.96 3.15 -6.41
C GLU A 67 -8.05 2.29 -7.68
N GLY A 68 -9.24 1.75 -7.96
CA GLY A 68 -9.49 0.95 -9.16
C GLY A 68 -9.30 1.72 -10.46
N SER A 69 -9.70 3.00 -10.50
CA SER A 69 -9.50 3.84 -11.69
C SER A 69 -8.03 4.14 -11.96
N ILE A 70 -7.24 4.41 -10.90
CA ILE A 70 -5.79 4.63 -11.03
C ILE A 70 -5.08 3.37 -11.51
N ARG A 71 -5.38 2.21 -10.92
CA ARG A 71 -4.77 0.93 -11.36
C ARG A 71 -5.18 0.54 -12.77
N ALA A 72 -6.42 0.83 -13.18
CA ALA A 72 -6.88 0.60 -14.55
C ALA A 72 -6.12 1.47 -15.57
N GLU A 73 -5.90 2.75 -15.25
CA GLU A 73 -5.13 3.65 -16.11
C GLU A 73 -3.65 3.27 -16.18
N LEU A 74 -3.04 2.86 -15.05
CA LEU A 74 -1.68 2.30 -15.03
C LEU A 74 -1.54 1.10 -15.96
N LEU A 75 -2.50 0.15 -15.92
CA LEU A 75 -2.51 -1.01 -16.81
C LEU A 75 -2.60 -0.60 -18.29
N LYS A 76 -3.46 0.35 -18.61
CA LYS A 76 -3.61 0.90 -19.96
C LYS A 76 -2.30 1.53 -20.43
N LEU A 77 -1.70 2.43 -19.65
CA LEU A 77 -0.41 3.08 -19.98
C LEU A 77 0.71 2.04 -20.13
N GLY A 78 0.73 1.02 -19.28
CA GLY A 78 1.69 -0.10 -19.38
C GLY A 78 1.54 -0.87 -20.70
N ARG A 79 0.31 -1.16 -21.13
CA ARG A 79 0.03 -1.80 -22.41
C ARG A 79 0.40 -0.92 -23.62
N GLU A 80 0.06 0.36 -23.57
CA GLU A 80 0.43 1.34 -24.59
C GLU A 80 1.95 1.49 -24.74
N ALA A 81 2.69 1.33 -23.65
CA ALA A 81 4.15 1.29 -23.66
C ALA A 81 4.71 -0.07 -24.16
N GLY A 82 3.88 -1.03 -24.52
CA GLY A 82 4.26 -2.35 -25.02
C GLY A 82 4.67 -3.35 -23.93
N GLY A 83 4.24 -3.13 -22.69
CA GLY A 83 4.47 -4.06 -21.57
C GLY A 83 3.80 -5.41 -21.82
N THR A 84 4.52 -6.48 -21.49
CA THR A 84 4.03 -7.86 -21.56
C THR A 84 3.99 -8.51 -20.19
N HIS A 85 4.71 -7.94 -19.22
CA HIS A 85 4.74 -8.37 -17.82
C HIS A 85 4.68 -7.12 -16.95
N PHE A 86 3.89 -7.17 -15.91
CA PHE A 86 3.72 -6.03 -15.01
C PHE A 86 4.14 -6.39 -13.59
N ILE A 87 4.94 -5.53 -12.96
CA ILE A 87 5.25 -5.55 -11.54
C ILE A 87 4.31 -4.56 -10.85
N CYS A 88 3.56 -5.02 -9.86
CA CYS A 88 2.49 -4.27 -9.20
C CYS A 88 2.75 -4.15 -7.69
N LEU A 89 3.95 -3.72 -7.29
CA LEU A 89 4.26 -3.35 -5.91
C LEU A 89 3.65 -1.99 -5.56
N ASP A 90 3.25 -1.82 -4.31
CA ASP A 90 2.99 -0.50 -3.75
C ASP A 90 4.32 0.18 -3.36
N ALA A 91 4.34 1.50 -3.17
CA ALA A 91 5.57 2.27 -2.94
C ALA A 91 6.28 1.92 -1.62
N ASP A 92 5.54 1.42 -0.64
CA ASP A 92 6.03 0.96 0.66
C ASP A 92 6.35 -0.55 0.70
N GLU A 93 6.62 -1.14 -0.48
CA GLU A 93 6.95 -2.55 -0.65
C GLU A 93 8.26 -2.74 -1.43
N THR A 94 8.98 -3.82 -1.12
CA THR A 94 10.15 -4.25 -1.89
C THR A 94 10.30 -5.77 -1.90
N PHE A 95 10.86 -6.33 -2.96
CA PHE A 95 11.22 -7.74 -3.01
C PHE A 95 12.48 -8.00 -2.19
N THR A 96 12.49 -9.10 -1.43
CA THR A 96 13.74 -9.61 -0.80
C THR A 96 14.76 -10.04 -1.86
N ASN A 97 16.05 -10.11 -1.49
CA ASN A 97 17.08 -10.50 -2.44
C ASN A 97 16.85 -11.88 -3.09
N PRO A 98 16.40 -12.95 -2.38
CA PRO A 98 16.06 -14.22 -3.03
C PRO A 98 14.97 -14.08 -4.08
N SER A 99 13.95 -13.23 -3.83
CA SER A 99 12.87 -13.01 -4.81
C SER A 99 13.40 -12.51 -6.15
N LEU A 100 14.44 -11.66 -6.16
CA LEU A 100 15.00 -11.12 -7.41
C LEU A 100 15.56 -12.24 -8.31
N ILE A 101 16.14 -13.27 -7.71
CA ILE A 101 16.65 -14.46 -8.43
C ILE A 101 15.48 -15.27 -8.98
N THR A 102 14.52 -15.59 -8.13
CA THR A 102 13.32 -16.35 -8.48
C THR A 102 12.52 -15.66 -9.59
N ILE A 103 12.32 -14.35 -9.48
CA ILE A 103 11.58 -13.56 -10.47
C ILE A 103 12.27 -13.60 -11.83
N LYS A 104 13.58 -13.33 -11.89
CA LYS A 104 14.34 -13.37 -13.14
C LYS A 104 14.28 -14.74 -13.82
N TYR A 105 14.31 -15.80 -13.02
CA TYR A 105 14.20 -17.17 -13.54
C TYR A 105 12.80 -17.47 -14.07
N MET A 106 11.76 -17.01 -13.40
CA MET A 106 10.37 -17.36 -13.69
C MET A 106 9.71 -16.50 -14.77
N LEU A 107 10.04 -15.19 -14.85
CA LEU A 107 9.42 -14.26 -15.80
C LEU A 107 9.32 -14.81 -17.25
N PRO A 108 10.40 -15.39 -17.84
CA PRO A 108 10.31 -15.91 -19.22
C PRO A 108 9.46 -17.18 -19.37
N ARG A 109 8.99 -17.75 -18.27
CA ARG A 109 8.22 -19.00 -18.21
C ARG A 109 6.72 -18.79 -17.96
N LEU A 110 6.34 -17.57 -17.57
CA LEU A 110 4.95 -17.21 -17.34
C LEU A 110 4.17 -17.25 -18.66
N LYS A 111 2.97 -17.76 -18.58
CA LYS A 111 1.97 -17.70 -19.66
C LYS A 111 1.02 -16.52 -19.44
N PRO A 112 0.38 -16.00 -20.48
CA PRO A 112 -0.62 -14.95 -20.34
C PRO A 112 -1.65 -15.28 -19.26
N GLY A 113 -1.83 -14.36 -18.32
CA GLY A 113 -2.68 -14.50 -17.15
C GLY A 113 -2.04 -15.15 -15.92
N ASP A 114 -0.84 -15.73 -16.00
CA ASP A 114 -0.14 -16.27 -14.83
C ASP A 114 0.35 -15.12 -13.92
N LYS A 115 0.27 -15.36 -12.61
CA LYS A 115 0.67 -14.40 -11.58
C LYS A 115 1.68 -15.03 -10.63
N MET A 116 2.70 -14.28 -10.25
CA MET A 116 3.64 -14.68 -9.21
C MET A 116 3.19 -14.14 -7.88
N ALA A 117 2.96 -15.04 -6.92
CA ALA A 117 2.52 -14.71 -5.58
C ALA A 117 3.60 -15.06 -4.55
N PHE A 118 3.93 -14.08 -3.71
CA PHE A 118 4.88 -14.18 -2.62
C PHE A 118 4.19 -13.95 -1.29
N GLN A 119 4.81 -14.44 -0.21
CA GLN A 119 4.38 -14.06 1.12
C GLN A 119 4.62 -12.57 1.33
N TRP A 120 3.61 -11.89 1.85
CA TRP A 120 3.63 -10.46 2.14
C TRP A 120 3.98 -10.26 3.62
N LEU A 121 5.23 -9.90 3.90
CA LEU A 121 5.76 -9.80 5.26
C LEU A 121 5.36 -8.47 5.89
N ALA A 122 4.48 -8.51 6.87
CA ALA A 122 4.15 -7.35 7.69
C ALA A 122 5.31 -7.06 8.65
N LEU A 123 6.18 -6.10 8.30
CA LEU A 123 7.30 -5.66 9.16
C LEU A 123 6.73 -4.92 10.36
N TRP A 124 6.74 -5.56 11.53
CA TRP A 124 5.98 -5.09 12.68
C TRP A 124 6.84 -4.30 13.66
N LYS A 125 6.66 -2.99 13.71
CA LYS A 125 7.45 -2.08 14.57
C LYS A 125 8.97 -2.31 14.44
N SER A 126 9.41 -2.75 13.27
CA SER A 126 10.77 -3.15 12.98
C SER A 126 11.00 -3.12 11.48
N LEU A 127 12.25 -2.94 11.07
CA LEU A 127 12.67 -3.08 9.66
C LEU A 127 13.21 -4.48 9.34
N THR A 128 13.45 -5.32 10.35
CA THR A 128 14.08 -6.63 10.22
C THR A 128 13.30 -7.77 10.86
N LYS A 129 12.16 -7.45 11.53
CA LYS A 129 11.26 -8.44 12.12
C LYS A 129 9.88 -8.34 11.51
N TYR A 130 9.27 -9.47 11.25
CA TYR A 130 7.94 -9.54 10.68
C TYR A 130 6.99 -10.39 11.54
N ARG A 131 5.70 -10.20 11.37
CA ARG A 131 4.69 -11.01 12.06
C ARG A 131 4.77 -12.45 11.62
N HIS A 132 4.87 -13.35 12.61
CA HIS A 132 4.91 -14.79 12.44
C HIS A 132 4.03 -15.45 13.51
N ASP A 133 2.73 -15.22 13.40
CA ASP A 133 1.69 -15.70 14.31
C ASP A 133 0.57 -16.39 13.52
N ALA A 134 -0.49 -16.83 14.17
CA ALA A 134 -1.61 -17.51 13.52
C ALA A 134 -2.66 -16.56 12.91
N THR A 135 -2.32 -15.29 12.69
CA THR A 135 -3.23 -14.28 12.15
C THR A 135 -3.15 -14.13 10.63
N VAL A 136 -4.08 -13.38 10.07
CA VAL A 136 -4.11 -13.03 8.64
C VAL A 136 -2.87 -12.26 8.19
N TRP A 137 -2.14 -11.60 9.11
CA TRP A 137 -0.93 -10.86 8.80
C TRP A 137 0.30 -11.72 8.59
N SER A 138 0.29 -12.96 9.09
CA SER A 138 1.45 -13.86 9.06
C SER A 138 1.39 -14.91 7.95
N ASN A 139 0.21 -15.15 7.40
CA ASN A 139 0.01 -16.13 6.34
C ASN A 139 -0.71 -15.48 5.15
N ASN A 140 -0.08 -14.44 4.61
CA ASN A 140 -0.68 -13.59 3.60
C ASN A 140 0.14 -13.64 2.31
N TRP A 141 -0.33 -14.43 1.34
CA TRP A 141 0.20 -14.41 -0.03
C TRP A 141 -0.53 -13.36 -0.84
N LYS A 142 0.22 -12.61 -1.63
CA LYS A 142 -0.29 -11.65 -2.61
C LYS A 142 0.40 -11.84 -3.93
N GLU A 143 -0.32 -11.56 -4.98
CA GLU A 143 0.21 -11.49 -6.34
C GLU A 143 0.87 -10.13 -6.56
N PHE A 144 2.11 -10.13 -7.06
CA PHE A 144 2.87 -8.91 -7.30
C PHE A 144 3.36 -8.76 -8.74
N ILE A 145 3.32 -9.85 -9.50
CA ILE A 145 3.73 -9.86 -10.90
C ILE A 145 2.71 -10.63 -11.72
N VAL A 146 2.42 -10.12 -12.90
CA VAL A 146 1.50 -10.75 -13.84
C VAL A 146 2.07 -10.75 -15.25
N CYS A 147 1.94 -11.86 -15.97
CA CYS A 147 2.06 -11.90 -17.43
C CYS A 147 0.75 -11.41 -18.03
N ASP A 148 0.80 -10.35 -18.82
CA ASP A 148 -0.42 -9.71 -19.33
C ASP A 148 -1.25 -10.63 -20.23
N ASP A 149 -2.54 -10.46 -20.14
CA ASP A 149 -3.55 -11.08 -21.00
C ASP A 149 -4.65 -10.05 -21.27
N PRO A 150 -5.13 -9.90 -22.51
CA PRO A 150 -6.16 -8.90 -22.85
C PRO A 150 -7.47 -9.03 -22.04
N SER A 151 -7.76 -10.20 -21.47
CA SER A 151 -8.93 -10.40 -20.59
C SER A 151 -8.78 -9.80 -19.20
N LEU A 152 -7.56 -9.44 -18.79
CA LEU A 152 -7.30 -8.90 -17.48
C LEU A 152 -7.70 -7.43 -17.38
N SER A 153 -8.37 -7.06 -16.30
CA SER A 153 -8.81 -5.69 -16.03
C SER A 153 -8.91 -5.41 -14.54
N TYR A 154 -8.95 -4.13 -14.18
CA TYR A 154 -9.36 -3.69 -12.85
C TYR A 154 -10.80 -3.21 -12.87
N ASN A 155 -11.51 -3.38 -11.76
CA ASN A 155 -12.79 -2.72 -11.55
C ASN A 155 -12.55 -1.23 -11.24
N SER A 156 -12.70 -0.39 -12.25
CA SER A 156 -12.46 1.06 -12.12
C SER A 156 -13.42 1.77 -11.15
N ASN A 157 -14.54 1.14 -10.78
CA ASN A 157 -15.50 1.68 -9.82
C ASN A 157 -15.18 1.28 -8.37
N GLN A 158 -14.20 0.40 -8.15
CA GLN A 158 -13.83 -0.03 -6.82
C GLN A 158 -13.00 1.08 -6.15
N HIS A 159 -13.57 1.68 -5.10
CA HIS A 159 -12.99 2.86 -4.46
C HIS A 159 -11.70 2.55 -3.70
N MET A 160 -11.66 1.50 -2.89
CA MET A 160 -10.52 1.09 -2.07
C MET A 160 -10.37 -0.44 -2.01
N HIS A 161 -9.21 -0.90 -1.51
CA HIS A 161 -8.88 -2.32 -1.35
C HIS A 161 -8.89 -3.12 -2.66
N VAL A 162 -8.41 -2.50 -3.71
CA VAL A 162 -8.25 -3.13 -5.02
C VAL A 162 -7.08 -4.11 -4.98
N GLY A 163 -7.22 -5.26 -5.65
CA GLY A 163 -6.11 -6.21 -5.83
C GLY A 163 -4.93 -5.56 -6.54
N ARG A 164 -3.71 -6.01 -6.24
CA ARG A 164 -2.50 -5.45 -6.86
C ARG A 164 -2.42 -5.74 -8.35
N THR A 165 -2.75 -6.96 -8.73
CA THR A 165 -2.78 -7.37 -10.15
C THR A 165 -4.20 -7.34 -10.72
N PRO A 166 -4.37 -7.08 -12.03
CA PRO A 166 -5.66 -7.15 -12.67
C PRO A 166 -6.20 -8.58 -12.68
N VAL A 167 -7.51 -8.74 -12.78
CA VAL A 167 -8.21 -10.02 -12.76
C VAL A 167 -8.98 -10.27 -14.06
N SER A 168 -9.18 -11.54 -14.41
CA SER A 168 -10.06 -11.93 -15.48
C SER A 168 -11.46 -12.29 -14.94
N PRO A 169 -12.55 -11.99 -15.64
CA PRO A 169 -13.88 -12.42 -15.26
C PRO A 169 -14.04 -13.95 -15.12
N SER A 170 -13.17 -14.72 -15.76
CA SER A 170 -13.12 -16.18 -15.66
C SER A 170 -12.22 -16.71 -14.54
N GLU A 171 -11.51 -15.82 -13.84
CA GLU A 171 -10.61 -16.20 -12.74
C GLU A 171 -11.41 -16.53 -11.48
N VAL A 172 -11.17 -17.71 -10.92
CA VAL A 172 -11.80 -18.16 -9.68
C VAL A 172 -10.74 -18.16 -8.58
N GLY A 173 -10.86 -17.21 -7.66
CA GLY A 173 -9.93 -17.05 -6.55
C GLY A 173 -8.49 -16.82 -7.03
N ASP A 174 -7.56 -17.63 -6.52
CA ASP A 174 -6.13 -17.57 -6.82
C ASP A 174 -5.66 -18.68 -7.78
N SER A 175 -6.54 -19.16 -8.66
CA SER A 175 -6.29 -20.30 -9.56
C SER A 175 -5.14 -20.08 -10.55
N ARG A 176 -4.76 -18.83 -10.81
CA ARG A 176 -3.65 -18.44 -11.69
C ARG A 176 -2.36 -18.09 -10.93
N TRP A 177 -2.35 -18.27 -9.62
CA TRP A 177 -1.18 -17.93 -8.80
C TRP A 177 -0.13 -19.04 -8.81
N ILE A 178 1.10 -18.66 -9.11
CA ILE A 178 2.29 -19.47 -8.87
C ILE A 178 2.88 -18.96 -7.54
N ARG A 179 2.65 -19.74 -6.48
CA ARG A 179 3.08 -19.39 -5.12
C ARG A 179 4.51 -19.86 -4.89
N PHE A 180 5.30 -19.00 -4.26
CA PHE A 180 6.68 -19.27 -3.90
C PHE A 180 6.82 -19.39 -2.38
N SER A 181 7.72 -20.29 -1.94
CA SER A 181 8.06 -20.41 -0.53
C SER A 181 8.91 -19.21 -0.07
N ASN A 182 9.05 -19.03 1.24
CA ASN A 182 9.93 -17.98 1.76
C ASN A 182 11.40 -18.18 1.41
N ASP A 183 11.84 -19.43 1.17
CA ASP A 183 13.20 -19.73 0.69
C ASP A 183 13.41 -19.21 -0.73
N ASP A 184 12.34 -19.15 -1.53
CA ASP A 184 12.36 -18.57 -2.88
C ASP A 184 12.25 -17.05 -2.87
N GLY A 185 11.82 -16.48 -1.73
CA GLY A 185 11.69 -15.05 -1.51
C GLY A 185 10.33 -14.62 -0.99
N ALA A 186 10.26 -13.35 -0.60
CA ALA A 186 9.08 -12.70 -0.05
C ALA A 186 9.03 -11.22 -0.46
N VAL A 187 7.96 -10.53 -0.11
CA VAL A 187 7.82 -9.08 -0.23
C VAL A 187 7.82 -8.46 1.16
N MET A 188 8.75 -7.55 1.40
CA MET A 188 8.80 -6.72 2.60
C MET A 188 7.80 -5.59 2.47
N HIS A 189 6.92 -5.44 3.46
CA HIS A 189 5.94 -4.35 3.52
C HIS A 189 6.22 -3.46 4.72
N PHE A 190 6.65 -2.23 4.45
CA PHE A 190 7.13 -1.29 5.47
C PHE A 190 6.02 -0.55 6.21
N GLN A 191 4.78 -0.58 5.74
CA GLN A 191 3.67 0.15 6.35
C GLN A 191 3.57 -0.04 7.87
N PHE A 192 3.83 -1.26 8.35
CA PHE A 192 3.70 -1.59 9.78
C PHE A 192 4.97 -1.28 10.58
N SER A 193 6.09 -0.99 9.92
CA SER A 193 7.32 -0.56 10.61
C SER A 193 7.17 0.85 11.17
N ALA A 194 6.49 1.75 10.45
CA ALA A 194 6.08 3.06 10.91
C ALA A 194 4.72 2.99 11.62
N TYR A 195 4.67 2.34 12.79
CA TYR A 195 3.42 1.90 13.42
C TYR A 195 2.44 3.04 13.73
N ASN A 196 2.91 4.18 14.21
CA ASN A 196 2.04 5.34 14.48
C ASN A 196 1.44 5.88 13.17
N ASN A 197 2.23 5.96 12.10
CA ASN A 197 1.72 6.34 10.78
C ASN A 197 0.71 5.32 10.25
N PHE A 198 0.94 4.02 10.48
CA PHE A 198 -0.01 2.97 10.15
C PHE A 198 -1.33 3.15 10.87
N GLN A 199 -1.34 3.39 12.18
CA GLN A 199 -2.57 3.65 12.95
C GLN A 199 -3.29 4.90 12.44
N LEU A 200 -2.56 5.95 12.08
CA LEU A 200 -3.13 7.16 11.51
C LEU A 200 -3.77 6.90 10.13
N LYS A 201 -3.08 6.13 9.25
CA LYS A 201 -3.64 5.69 7.95
C LYS A 201 -4.92 4.86 8.14
N GLN A 202 -4.93 3.95 9.13
CA GLN A 202 -6.12 3.17 9.47
C GLN A 202 -7.28 4.07 9.98
N SER A 203 -6.98 5.14 10.69
CA SER A 203 -7.99 6.09 11.15
C SER A 203 -8.54 6.92 9.99
N TRP A 204 -7.68 7.34 9.07
CA TRP A 204 -8.09 7.99 7.83
C TRP A 204 -9.01 7.10 6.99
N LEU A 205 -8.66 5.81 6.82
CA LEU A 205 -9.49 4.83 6.12
C LEU A 205 -10.86 4.66 6.78
N ARG A 206 -10.92 4.53 8.12
CA ARG A 206 -12.20 4.44 8.86
C ARG A 206 -13.09 5.65 8.60
N CYS A 207 -12.54 6.85 8.64
CA CYS A 207 -13.30 8.08 8.36
C CYS A 207 -13.80 8.09 6.91
N SER A 208 -12.95 7.75 5.94
CA SER A 208 -13.31 7.69 4.53
C SER A 208 -14.39 6.64 4.24
N GLU A 209 -14.29 5.44 4.80
CA GLU A 209 -15.30 4.39 4.64
C GLU A 209 -16.65 4.78 5.26
N LEU A 210 -16.64 5.43 6.43
CA LEU A 210 -17.89 5.87 7.06
C LEU A 210 -18.62 6.94 6.23
N ILE A 211 -17.88 7.83 5.58
CA ILE A 211 -18.47 8.84 4.69
C ILE A 211 -19.16 8.16 3.50
N GLN A 212 -18.59 7.09 2.96
CA GLN A 212 -19.14 6.36 1.81
C GLN A 212 -20.29 5.41 2.19
N ALA A 213 -20.23 4.86 3.40
CA ALA A 213 -21.23 3.93 3.93
C ALA A 213 -21.71 4.37 5.32
N PRO A 214 -22.59 5.36 5.43
CA PRO A 214 -23.10 5.86 6.71
C PRO A 214 -23.78 4.76 7.53
N ASN A 215 -23.70 4.88 8.87
CA ASN A 215 -24.27 3.95 9.86
C ASN A 215 -23.63 2.55 9.86
N THR A 216 -22.36 2.46 9.43
CA THR A 216 -21.59 1.19 9.43
C THR A 216 -20.41 1.19 10.40
N GLU A 217 -20.41 2.06 11.41
CA GLU A 217 -19.29 2.24 12.36
C GLU A 217 -18.86 0.93 13.03
N SER A 218 -19.83 0.09 13.40
CA SER A 218 -19.53 -1.20 14.04
C SER A 218 -18.79 -2.16 13.10
N GLN A 219 -19.23 -2.24 11.85
CA GLN A 219 -18.59 -3.07 10.82
C GLN A 219 -17.18 -2.55 10.49
N ILE A 220 -17.04 -1.23 10.35
CA ILE A 220 -15.75 -0.57 10.12
C ILE A 220 -14.80 -0.82 11.30
N ASN A 221 -15.23 -0.60 12.54
CA ASN A 221 -14.42 -0.86 13.72
C ASN A 221 -13.99 -2.33 13.80
N SER A 222 -14.89 -3.28 13.52
CA SER A 222 -14.58 -4.70 13.49
C SER A 222 -13.55 -5.06 12.42
N LYS A 223 -13.72 -4.55 11.19
CA LYS A 223 -12.79 -4.76 10.07
C LYS A 223 -11.36 -4.33 10.43
N TYR A 224 -11.23 -3.19 11.08
CA TYR A 224 -9.94 -2.61 11.46
C TYR A 224 -9.47 -2.97 12.87
N SER A 225 -10.21 -3.81 13.62
CA SER A 225 -9.85 -4.18 14.99
C SER A 225 -8.48 -4.83 15.12
N ILE A 226 -8.07 -5.59 14.11
CA ILE A 226 -6.78 -6.28 14.08
C ILE A 226 -5.59 -5.29 14.14
N THR A 227 -5.79 -4.04 13.72
CA THR A 227 -4.76 -3.00 13.77
C THR A 227 -4.51 -2.50 15.19
N MET A 228 -5.42 -2.81 16.12
CA MET A 228 -5.33 -2.46 17.53
C MET A 228 -4.67 -3.56 18.36
N LEU A 229 -4.46 -4.76 17.77
CA LEU A 229 -3.80 -5.88 18.44
C LEU A 229 -2.29 -5.68 18.41
N ASP A 230 -1.77 -5.11 19.47
CA ASP A 230 -0.37 -4.73 19.61
C ASP A 230 0.43 -5.63 20.53
N ASP A 231 -0.21 -6.16 21.58
CA ASP A 231 0.45 -6.93 22.59
C ASP A 231 0.53 -8.42 22.21
N ASN A 232 1.70 -9.02 22.44
CA ASN A 232 1.95 -10.45 22.27
C ASN A 232 1.84 -10.99 20.83
N VAL A 233 2.19 -10.19 19.84
CA VAL A 233 2.33 -10.70 18.46
C VAL A 233 3.60 -11.55 18.34
N GLY A 234 3.48 -12.74 17.76
CA GLY A 234 4.64 -13.56 17.40
C GLY A 234 5.44 -12.87 16.29
N LEU A 235 6.73 -12.67 16.53
CA LEU A 235 7.65 -12.09 15.54
C LEU A 235 8.73 -13.09 15.17
N ALA A 236 9.15 -13.07 13.91
CA ALA A 236 10.35 -13.76 13.44
C ALA A 236 11.35 -12.74 12.88
N ASP A 237 12.63 -13.04 13.08
CA ASP A 237 13.70 -12.27 12.45
C ASP A 237 13.81 -12.65 10.97
N MET A 238 13.98 -11.65 10.09
CA MET A 238 14.34 -11.91 8.71
C MET A 238 15.81 -12.33 8.61
N PRO A 239 16.16 -13.31 7.79
CA PRO A 239 17.55 -13.58 7.47
C PRO A 239 18.23 -12.33 6.88
N GLU A 240 19.43 -11.99 7.35
CA GLU A 240 20.16 -10.80 6.87
C GLU A 240 20.36 -10.82 5.34
N SER A 241 20.57 -11.99 4.76
CA SER A 241 20.70 -12.17 3.31
C SER A 241 19.49 -11.71 2.51
N TRP A 242 18.31 -11.54 3.14
CA TRP A 242 17.11 -11.09 2.45
C TRP A 242 17.12 -9.58 2.19
N TYR A 243 17.85 -8.80 3.01
CA TYR A 243 17.75 -7.33 2.98
C TYR A 243 19.09 -6.57 3.08
N ASN A 244 20.23 -7.25 3.23
CA ASN A 244 21.53 -6.64 3.51
C ASN A 244 22.01 -5.59 2.49
N GLU A 245 21.47 -5.59 1.27
CA GLU A 245 21.77 -4.59 0.24
C GLU A 245 20.63 -3.59 0.00
N ILE A 246 19.47 -3.81 0.63
CA ILE A 246 18.30 -2.96 0.43
C ILE A 246 18.47 -1.68 1.25
N PRO A 247 18.33 -0.48 0.65
CA PRO A 247 18.28 0.76 1.41
C PRO A 247 16.98 0.78 2.23
N LEU A 248 17.08 0.40 3.51
CA LEU A 248 15.92 0.37 4.39
C LEU A 248 15.44 1.80 4.69
N PRO A 249 14.13 2.03 4.86
CA PRO A 249 13.60 3.33 5.21
C PRO A 249 14.18 3.87 6.52
N ASP A 250 14.44 5.17 6.56
CA ASP A 250 14.80 5.86 7.82
C ASP A 250 13.51 6.13 8.62
N VAL A 251 12.98 5.10 9.25
CA VAL A 251 11.79 5.21 10.10
C VAL A 251 12.24 5.48 11.53
N VAL A 252 12.15 6.72 11.94
CA VAL A 252 12.40 7.13 13.33
C VAL A 252 11.14 6.88 14.16
N ASN A 253 11.21 5.99 15.12
CA ASN A 253 10.31 5.66 16.21
C ASN A 253 9.53 4.36 16.06
N PHE A 254 10.10 3.39 16.70
CA PHE A 254 9.42 2.18 17.16
C PHE A 254 8.84 2.37 18.59
N ASP A 255 9.00 3.59 19.18
CA ASP A 255 8.52 3.91 20.51
C ASP A 255 7.07 4.38 20.47
N ASP A 256 6.30 4.08 21.53
CA ASP A 256 4.88 4.41 21.66
C ASP A 256 4.59 5.92 21.78
N GLU A 257 5.60 6.77 21.62
CA GLU A 257 5.45 8.21 21.67
C GLU A 257 4.90 8.79 20.37
N TRP A 258 3.69 9.34 20.44
CA TRP A 258 3.04 10.07 19.36
C TRP A 258 3.67 11.46 19.17
N ASN A 259 4.80 11.54 18.48
CA ASN A 259 5.42 12.81 18.10
C ASN A 259 5.30 13.04 16.58
N GLU A 260 5.52 14.28 16.14
CA GLU A 260 5.39 14.64 14.71
C GLU A 260 6.38 13.90 13.80
N ARG A 261 7.52 13.45 14.35
CA ARG A 261 8.52 12.66 13.60
C ARG A 261 8.09 11.21 13.33
N SER A 262 7.06 10.72 14.03
CA SER A 262 6.48 9.40 13.78
C SER A 262 5.60 9.37 12.53
N PHE A 263 5.25 10.52 11.94
CA PHE A 263 4.37 10.61 10.80
C PHE A 263 5.18 10.75 9.52
N VAL A 264 5.44 9.63 8.88
CA VAL A 264 6.14 9.61 7.58
C VAL A 264 5.27 10.15 6.43
N ARG A 265 3.94 10.20 6.63
CA ARG A 265 2.98 10.78 5.69
C ARG A 265 2.31 12.00 6.29
N ALA A 266 2.77 13.18 5.86
CA ALA A 266 2.31 14.47 6.38
C ALA A 266 0.84 14.82 6.02
N ASP A 267 0.26 14.17 5.00
CA ASP A 267 -1.09 14.43 4.51
C ASP A 267 -2.22 13.79 5.32
N LEU A 268 -1.94 12.72 6.08
CA LEU A 268 -2.99 11.93 6.74
C LEU A 268 -3.72 12.69 7.84
N LEU A 269 -2.98 13.35 8.74
CA LEU A 269 -3.58 14.07 9.85
C LEU A 269 -4.40 15.28 9.39
N PRO A 270 -3.88 16.15 8.50
CA PRO A 270 -4.70 17.22 7.90
C PRO A 270 -5.91 16.67 7.13
N GLY A 271 -5.79 15.55 6.44
CA GLY A 271 -6.89 14.90 5.75
C GLY A 271 -8.02 14.46 6.67
N ILE A 272 -7.69 13.89 7.84
CA ILE A 272 -8.70 13.54 8.87
C ILE A 272 -9.35 14.80 9.43
N PHE A 273 -8.57 15.85 9.74
CA PHE A 273 -9.14 17.11 10.25
C PHE A 273 -10.08 17.74 9.24
N LYS A 274 -9.77 17.67 7.95
CA LYS A 274 -10.69 18.14 6.91
C LYS A 274 -12.00 17.36 6.90
N TYR A 275 -11.99 16.04 7.10
CA TYR A 275 -13.23 15.30 7.28
C TYR A 275 -14.03 15.78 8.50
N PHE A 276 -13.35 16.11 9.62
CA PHE A 276 -14.01 16.65 10.80
C PHE A 276 -14.61 18.04 10.57
N GLU A 277 -13.97 18.86 9.74
CA GLU A 277 -14.49 20.17 9.34
C GLU A 277 -15.70 20.05 8.40
N ASP A 278 -15.63 19.12 7.43
CA ASP A 278 -16.66 18.98 6.40
C ASP A 278 -17.95 18.28 6.92
N TYR A 279 -17.81 17.34 7.86
CA TYR A 279 -18.92 16.48 8.33
C TYR A 279 -19.28 16.69 9.81
N GLY A 280 -18.51 17.44 10.56
CA GLY A 280 -18.62 17.55 12.03
C GLY A 280 -17.88 16.41 12.74
N VAL A 281 -17.21 16.72 13.85
CA VAL A 281 -16.43 15.72 14.62
C VAL A 281 -17.32 14.65 15.24
N GLU A 282 -18.55 15.00 15.60
CA GLU A 282 -19.55 14.10 16.19
C GLU A 282 -19.97 12.97 15.23
N TYR A 283 -19.88 13.21 13.92
CA TYR A 283 -20.17 12.19 12.91
C TYR A 283 -19.28 10.97 13.04
N PHE A 284 -18.06 11.17 13.53
CA PHE A 284 -17.03 10.12 13.69
C PHE A 284 -16.90 9.61 15.14
N GLU A 285 -17.73 10.08 16.08
CA GLU A 285 -17.61 9.81 17.52
C GLU A 285 -17.49 8.32 17.84
N LYS A 286 -18.25 7.47 17.13
CA LYS A 286 -18.29 6.02 17.36
C LYS A 286 -17.16 5.23 16.70
N LEU A 287 -16.27 5.88 15.95
CA LEU A 287 -15.11 5.22 15.38
C LEU A 287 -14.01 4.99 16.43
N ASN A 288 -13.32 3.86 16.34
CA ASN A 288 -12.17 3.54 17.19
C ASN A 288 -10.89 4.25 16.70
N ILE A 289 -10.88 5.59 16.74
CA ILE A 289 -9.76 6.44 16.30
C ILE A 289 -9.21 7.34 17.42
N TRP A 290 -9.90 7.41 18.55
CA TRP A 290 -9.63 8.37 19.63
C TRP A 290 -8.47 7.97 20.56
N HIS A 291 -7.84 6.82 20.32
CA HIS A 291 -6.56 6.46 20.96
C HIS A 291 -5.41 7.34 20.47
N ILE A 292 -5.52 7.95 19.27
CA ILE A 292 -4.54 8.88 18.71
C ILE A 292 -4.68 10.24 19.42
N PRO A 293 -3.65 10.72 20.15
CA PRO A 293 -3.75 11.93 20.97
C PRO A 293 -4.17 13.18 20.20
N GLN A 294 -3.67 13.35 18.97
CA GLN A 294 -3.97 14.50 18.11
C GLN A 294 -5.47 14.55 17.77
N LEU A 295 -6.07 13.40 17.42
CA LEU A 295 -7.49 13.31 17.09
C LEU A 295 -8.35 13.52 18.33
N ARG A 296 -7.99 12.90 19.45
CA ARG A 296 -8.69 13.07 20.72
C ARG A 296 -8.66 14.53 21.20
N ASN A 297 -7.51 15.19 21.12
CA ASN A 297 -7.38 16.59 21.51
C ASN A 297 -8.21 17.51 20.60
N TYR A 298 -8.31 17.22 19.31
CA TYR A 298 -9.18 17.95 18.39
C TYR A 298 -10.66 17.79 18.82
N PHE A 299 -11.11 16.56 19.07
CA PHE A 299 -12.48 16.27 19.53
C PHE A 299 -12.84 17.06 20.80
N ILE A 300 -11.99 16.99 21.83
CA ILE A 300 -12.21 17.70 23.10
C ILE A 300 -12.32 19.22 22.87
N LYS A 301 -11.46 19.80 22.04
CA LYS A 301 -11.48 21.24 21.75
C LYS A 301 -12.76 21.68 21.04
N GLN A 302 -13.28 20.88 20.13
CA GLN A 302 -14.51 21.22 19.40
C GLN A 302 -15.76 21.05 20.26
N THR A 303 -15.87 19.96 21.01
CA THR A 303 -17.02 19.70 21.89
C THR A 303 -17.10 20.64 23.10
N ALA A 304 -15.94 21.11 23.60
CA ALA A 304 -15.90 22.10 24.68
C ALA A 304 -16.34 23.54 24.24
N ARG A 305 -16.37 23.80 22.92
CA ARG A 305 -16.77 25.12 22.37
C ARG A 305 -18.24 25.21 22.05
N GLN A 306 -18.98 24.11 22.07
CA GLN A 306 -20.43 24.13 21.89
C GLN A 306 -21.09 24.55 23.24
N PRO A 307 -21.77 25.69 23.34
CA PRO A 307 -22.58 25.99 24.54
C PRO A 307 -23.69 24.94 24.64
N ARG A 308 -23.86 24.37 25.82
CA ARG A 308 -25.00 23.52 26.16
C ARG A 308 -26.33 24.26 26.07
#